data_6b75b05eb14e9bb67457f8d21a97a557
#
_entry.id   6b75b05eb14e9bb67457f8d21a97a557
#
_cell.length_a   1.000
_cell.length_b   1.000
_cell.length_c   1.000
_cell.angle_alpha   90.00
_cell.angle_beta   90.00
_cell.angle_gamma   90.00
#
_symmetry.space_group_name_H-M   'P 1'
#
loop_
_entity.id
_entity.type
_entity.pdbx_description
1 polymer ?
#
loop_
_entity_poly.entity_id
_entity_poly.type
_entity_poly.pdbx_seq_one_letter_code
_entity_poly.pdbx_strand_id
1 'polypeptide(L)'
;MMISFLHKVLCVCIFFVTFAANLMKNNQVVFTQQRKRTMKIKAVKFRKDGFYSQPFVMGGEDGAGKFDPSVRYRGSLQNYLIDTGSEVILVDTGLPAGFPDGAPDETAPIYIGKSICEYMEALAALGYGPEQVTKILLTHKHADHSGELRSFPNARIYVNAEEIGSEELKDIPNIVPVEFTDGPYHNFPESQKIADGIYYIKAKGHTNGNSLVIAEDGGLFYMFEGDITYVDEALYANKLSLVFDDLQAARETMDRVREFIRKQPTVYCGTHTPQGYESLEAKRVMDLDNPVPTVFDEIDFGKKADSGKYVCSVCGYVYDPAEHDGVAFEDLPDDWRCPRCKQPKSKFNKA
;
A
#
# COMPACT_ATOMS: atom_id res chain seq x y z
N MET A 1 -14.02 25.93 80.18
CA MET A 1 -13.05 25.05 79.53
C MET A 1 -13.60 24.29 78.35
N MET A 2 -14.93 24.14 78.20
CA MET A 2 -15.57 23.42 77.05
C MET A 2 -15.66 24.23 75.74
N ILE A 3 -15.77 25.55 75.78
CA ILE A 3 -15.92 26.41 74.57
C ILE A 3 -14.61 26.52 73.76
N SER A 4 -13.42 26.44 74.44
CA SER A 4 -12.13 26.51 73.75
C SER A 4 -11.79 25.21 72.97
N PHE A 5 -12.38 24.09 73.31
CA PHE A 5 -12.14 22.78 72.62
C PHE A 5 -12.97 22.69 71.34
N LEU A 6 -14.22 23.19 71.36
CA LEU A 6 -15.07 23.21 70.13
C LEU A 6 -14.48 24.10 69.04
N HIS A 7 -13.88 25.26 69.41
CA HIS A 7 -13.29 26.15 68.41
C HIS A 7 -12.05 25.55 67.73
N LYS A 8 -11.24 24.78 68.43
CA LYS A 8 -10.07 24.10 67.85
C LYS A 8 -10.46 22.92 66.93
N VAL A 9 -11.50 22.18 67.30
CA VAL A 9 -11.99 21.05 66.46
C VAL A 9 -12.65 21.59 65.16
N LEU A 10 -13.41 22.72 65.26
CA LEU A 10 -14.05 23.33 64.07
C LEU A 10 -13.02 23.92 63.11
N CYS A 11 -11.93 24.54 63.61
CA CYS A 11 -10.86 25.07 62.77
C CYS A 11 -10.10 23.96 62.03
N VAL A 12 -9.84 22.82 62.68
CA VAL A 12 -9.17 21.67 62.05
C VAL A 12 -10.07 21.03 60.98
N CYS A 13 -11.37 20.87 61.23
CA CYS A 13 -12.30 20.35 60.22
C CYS A 13 -12.44 21.28 59.01
N ILE A 14 -12.48 22.60 59.19
CA ILE A 14 -12.53 23.56 58.08
C ILE A 14 -11.23 23.52 57.25
N PHE A 15 -10.07 23.34 57.91
CA PHE A 15 -8.78 23.25 57.23
C PHE A 15 -8.68 21.95 56.38
N PHE A 16 -9.17 20.81 56.90
CA PHE A 16 -9.20 19.56 56.18
C PHE A 16 -10.17 19.54 55.00
N VAL A 17 -11.36 20.19 55.16
CA VAL A 17 -12.34 20.31 54.06
C VAL A 17 -11.85 21.25 52.97
N THR A 18 -11.21 22.36 53.31
CA THR A 18 -10.61 23.28 52.31
C THR A 18 -9.38 22.68 51.64
N PHE A 19 -8.56 21.93 52.38
CA PHE A 19 -7.42 21.23 51.77
C PHE A 19 -7.85 20.10 50.85
N ALA A 20 -8.84 19.30 51.25
CA ALA A 20 -9.41 18.24 50.38
C ALA A 20 -10.11 18.86 49.15
N ALA A 21 -10.85 19.97 49.27
CA ALA A 21 -11.47 20.66 48.14
C ALA A 21 -10.43 21.28 47.19
N ASN A 22 -9.30 21.78 47.71
CA ASN A 22 -8.19 22.24 46.85
C ASN A 22 -7.40 21.10 46.23
N LEU A 23 -7.22 19.99 46.89
CA LEU A 23 -6.66 18.79 46.26
C LEU A 23 -7.56 18.20 45.16
N MET A 24 -8.89 18.22 45.36
CA MET A 24 -9.83 17.79 44.36
C MET A 24 -9.91 18.77 43.18
N LYS A 25 -9.82 20.09 43.43
CA LYS A 25 -9.74 21.08 42.36
C LYS A 25 -8.42 20.98 41.59
N ASN A 26 -7.29 20.77 42.27
CA ASN A 26 -6.02 20.60 41.60
C ASN A 26 -5.95 19.23 40.85
N ASN A 27 -6.56 18.17 41.34
CA ASN A 27 -6.71 16.93 40.61
C ASN A 27 -7.72 17.01 39.47
N GLN A 28 -8.76 17.85 39.52
CA GLN A 28 -9.64 18.12 38.41
C GLN A 28 -9.00 19.03 37.33
N VAL A 29 -8.01 19.84 37.68
CA VAL A 29 -7.26 20.70 36.73
C VAL A 29 -6.15 19.89 36.02
N VAL A 30 -5.70 18.77 36.61
CA VAL A 30 -4.72 17.87 35.96
C VAL A 30 -5.41 16.80 35.08
N PHE A 31 -6.72 16.57 35.24
CA PHE A 31 -7.55 15.88 34.25
C PHE A 31 -8.14 16.90 33.24
N THR A 32 -7.34 17.84 32.73
CA THR A 32 -7.54 18.27 31.37
C THR A 32 -7.33 17.00 30.55
N GLN A 33 -8.45 16.37 30.15
CA GLN A 33 -8.47 15.51 29.00
C GLN A 33 -7.66 16.20 27.92
N GLN A 34 -6.40 15.81 27.73
CA GLN A 34 -5.84 15.86 26.40
C GLN A 34 -6.88 15.12 25.56
N ARG A 35 -7.76 15.84 24.88
CA ARG A 35 -8.53 15.27 23.79
C ARG A 35 -7.47 14.61 22.93
N LYS A 36 -7.39 13.28 23.00
CA LYS A 36 -6.51 12.51 22.16
C LYS A 36 -6.85 12.98 20.74
N ARG A 37 -5.98 13.79 20.14
CA ARG A 37 -6.20 14.29 18.80
C ARG A 37 -6.29 13.06 17.93
N THR A 38 -7.44 12.86 17.32
CA THR A 38 -7.65 11.75 16.37
C THR A 38 -6.78 12.02 15.17
N MET A 39 -6.00 11.04 14.75
CA MET A 39 -5.18 11.13 13.54
C MET A 39 -6.10 11.22 12.33
N LYS A 40 -5.71 12.01 11.32
CA LYS A 40 -6.33 11.95 10.00
C LYS A 40 -5.45 11.06 9.13
N ILE A 41 -5.96 9.89 8.82
CA ILE A 41 -5.27 8.93 7.96
C ILE A 41 -5.97 8.90 6.60
N LYS A 42 -5.20 9.02 5.53
CA LYS A 42 -5.72 9.10 4.16
C LYS A 42 -4.87 8.28 3.20
N ALA A 43 -5.50 7.71 2.18
CA ALA A 43 -4.82 7.11 1.06
C ALA A 43 -4.49 8.16 -0.01
N VAL A 44 -3.24 8.21 -0.44
CA VAL A 44 -2.75 8.96 -1.61
C VAL A 44 -2.84 8.01 -2.80
N LYS A 45 -3.92 8.12 -3.58
CA LYS A 45 -4.26 7.19 -4.67
C LYS A 45 -3.75 7.74 -5.99
N PHE A 46 -2.88 7.00 -6.69
CA PHE A 46 -2.28 7.46 -7.95
C PHE A 46 -2.42 6.49 -9.13
N ARG A 47 -2.78 5.20 -8.91
CA ARG A 47 -3.14 4.27 -9.99
C ARG A 47 -4.38 3.45 -9.63
N LYS A 48 -5.13 3.04 -10.66
CA LYS A 48 -6.35 2.24 -10.57
C LYS A 48 -6.49 1.27 -11.73
N ASP A 49 -7.47 0.39 -11.64
CA ASP A 49 -7.82 -0.57 -12.70
C ASP A 49 -6.64 -1.47 -13.10
N GLY A 50 -5.78 -1.81 -12.13
CA GLY A 50 -4.73 -2.80 -12.26
C GLY A 50 -5.19 -4.22 -11.92
N PHE A 51 -4.30 -5.17 -12.11
CA PHE A 51 -4.53 -6.56 -11.68
C PHE A 51 -3.24 -7.27 -11.27
N TYR A 52 -3.42 -8.31 -10.45
CA TYR A 52 -2.40 -9.26 -10.06
C TYR A 52 -2.95 -10.67 -10.25
N SER A 53 -2.21 -11.54 -10.95
CA SER A 53 -2.63 -12.94 -11.16
C SER A 53 -2.45 -13.77 -9.88
N GLN A 54 -3.28 -14.80 -9.72
CA GLN A 54 -3.20 -15.70 -8.57
C GLN A 54 -1.82 -16.35 -8.40
N PRO A 55 -1.15 -16.87 -9.47
CA PRO A 55 0.22 -17.38 -9.38
C PRO A 55 1.21 -16.34 -8.81
N PHE A 56 1.09 -15.08 -9.21
CA PHE A 56 1.98 -14.02 -8.76
C PHE A 56 1.82 -13.73 -7.26
N VAL A 57 0.59 -13.62 -6.78
CA VAL A 57 0.32 -13.21 -5.39
C VAL A 57 0.37 -14.35 -4.38
N MET A 58 0.35 -15.63 -4.82
CA MET A 58 0.27 -16.80 -3.94
C MET A 58 1.33 -17.86 -4.19
N GLY A 59 2.12 -17.74 -5.26
CA GLY A 59 3.01 -18.81 -5.72
C GLY A 59 4.36 -18.90 -5.04
N GLY A 60 4.68 -18.07 -4.05
CA GLY A 60 6.02 -17.96 -3.50
C GLY A 60 6.58 -19.24 -2.88
N GLU A 61 5.80 -19.96 -2.08
CA GLU A 61 6.23 -21.21 -1.44
C GLU A 61 5.85 -22.44 -2.25
N ASP A 62 4.63 -22.45 -2.79
CA ASP A 62 4.07 -23.64 -3.45
C ASP A 62 4.49 -23.75 -4.92
N GLY A 63 5.03 -22.68 -5.49
CA GLY A 63 5.33 -22.54 -6.91
C GLY A 63 4.12 -22.06 -7.72
N ALA A 64 4.38 -21.17 -8.68
CA ALA A 64 3.36 -20.55 -9.54
C ALA A 64 2.41 -21.55 -10.22
N GLY A 65 2.93 -22.72 -10.63
CA GLY A 65 2.16 -23.76 -11.32
C GLY A 65 1.07 -24.44 -10.48
N LYS A 66 0.95 -24.12 -9.19
CA LYS A 66 -0.13 -24.61 -8.32
C LYS A 66 -1.40 -23.76 -8.39
N PHE A 67 -1.35 -22.62 -9.04
CA PHE A 67 -2.40 -21.60 -9.06
C PHE A 67 -2.89 -21.35 -10.48
N ASP A 68 -4.13 -20.89 -10.59
CA ASP A 68 -4.78 -20.64 -11.88
C ASP A 68 -4.36 -19.27 -12.45
N PRO A 69 -3.65 -19.21 -13.58
CA PRO A 69 -3.22 -17.94 -14.17
C PRO A 69 -4.37 -17.10 -14.74
N SER A 70 -5.57 -17.70 -14.93
CA SER A 70 -6.75 -16.94 -15.35
C SER A 70 -7.41 -16.16 -14.21
N VAL A 71 -7.16 -16.57 -12.96
CA VAL A 71 -7.67 -15.86 -11.78
C VAL A 71 -6.82 -14.62 -11.54
N ARG A 72 -7.46 -13.48 -11.49
CA ARG A 72 -6.84 -12.17 -11.25
C ARG A 72 -7.58 -11.43 -10.15
N TYR A 73 -6.84 -10.66 -9.40
CA TYR A 73 -7.34 -9.82 -8.32
C TYR A 73 -7.18 -8.35 -8.70
N ARG A 74 -8.10 -7.50 -8.24
CA ARG A 74 -8.06 -6.06 -8.47
C ARG A 74 -6.76 -5.46 -7.96
N GLY A 75 -6.13 -4.64 -8.81
CA GLY A 75 -4.92 -3.91 -8.50
C GLY A 75 -5.14 -2.39 -8.50
N SER A 76 -4.40 -1.72 -7.65
CA SER A 76 -4.27 -0.26 -7.60
C SER A 76 -2.90 0.09 -7.05
N LEU A 77 -2.50 1.37 -7.09
CA LEU A 77 -1.37 1.84 -6.28
C LEU A 77 -1.81 3.05 -5.47
N GLN A 78 -1.59 2.95 -4.18
CA GLN A 78 -1.75 4.01 -3.20
C GLN A 78 -0.70 3.87 -2.10
N ASN A 79 -0.29 5.01 -1.56
CA ASN A 79 0.45 5.07 -0.31
C ASN A 79 -0.38 5.86 0.73
N TYR A 80 0.19 6.15 1.90
CA TYR A 80 -0.64 6.64 2.98
C TYR A 80 -0.07 7.90 3.63
N LEU A 81 -0.98 8.75 4.09
CA LEU A 81 -0.69 9.97 4.83
C LEU A 81 -1.29 9.88 6.23
N ILE A 82 -0.53 10.25 7.24
CA ILE A 82 -0.94 10.35 8.64
C ILE A 82 -0.70 11.79 9.11
N ASP A 83 -1.79 12.56 9.34
CA ASP A 83 -1.74 13.87 9.98
C ASP A 83 -2.10 13.71 11.45
N THR A 84 -1.12 13.86 12.32
CA THR A 84 -1.30 13.80 13.78
C THR A 84 -1.84 15.11 14.37
N GLY A 85 -1.98 16.15 13.53
CA GLY A 85 -2.31 17.52 13.91
C GLY A 85 -1.11 18.34 14.42
N SER A 86 0.05 17.70 14.62
CA SER A 86 1.34 18.35 14.89
C SER A 86 2.39 18.02 13.83
N GLU A 87 2.26 16.90 13.16
CA GLU A 87 3.16 16.41 12.12
C GLU A 87 2.36 15.80 10.98
N VAL A 88 2.86 15.92 9.77
CA VAL A 88 2.39 15.22 8.58
C VAL A 88 3.43 14.18 8.20
N ILE A 89 3.03 12.92 8.23
CA ILE A 89 3.89 11.77 8.00
C ILE A 89 3.37 11.02 6.78
N LEU A 90 4.24 10.70 5.85
CA LEU A 90 3.93 9.78 4.75
C LEU A 90 4.45 8.39 5.06
N VAL A 91 3.70 7.39 4.64
CA VAL A 91 4.17 6.01 4.47
C VAL A 91 4.30 5.81 2.97
N ASP A 92 5.53 5.76 2.49
CA ASP A 92 5.93 5.71 1.08
C ASP A 92 5.56 6.95 0.25
N THR A 93 6.11 7.05 -0.97
CA THR A 93 6.04 8.24 -1.82
C THR A 93 5.73 7.97 -3.30
N GLY A 94 5.13 6.83 -3.60
CA GLY A 94 4.65 6.51 -4.94
C GLY A 94 5.73 6.29 -6.00
N LEU A 95 5.27 6.21 -7.24
CA LEU A 95 6.11 6.13 -8.44
C LEU A 95 6.79 7.47 -8.73
N PRO A 96 7.95 7.46 -9.39
CA PRO A 96 8.59 8.70 -9.86
C PRO A 96 7.72 9.42 -10.89
N ALA A 97 7.80 10.76 -10.91
CA ALA A 97 7.10 11.58 -11.89
C ALA A 97 7.39 11.14 -13.33
N GLY A 98 6.34 11.16 -14.14
CA GLY A 98 6.44 10.75 -15.55
C GLY A 98 6.57 9.24 -15.76
N PHE A 99 6.31 8.42 -14.75
CA PHE A 99 6.29 6.96 -14.93
C PHE A 99 5.22 6.56 -15.94
N PRO A 100 5.57 5.85 -17.03
CA PRO A 100 4.66 5.65 -18.15
C PRO A 100 3.47 4.76 -17.78
N ASP A 101 2.33 5.03 -18.42
CA ASP A 101 1.20 4.10 -18.42
C ASP A 101 1.49 2.94 -19.37
N GLY A 102 1.40 1.71 -18.83
CA GLY A 102 1.35 0.50 -19.65
C GLY A 102 -0.06 0.23 -20.16
N ALA A 103 -0.18 -0.57 -21.21
CA ALA A 103 -1.43 -1.19 -21.58
C ALA A 103 -1.62 -2.51 -20.82
N PRO A 104 -2.85 -2.87 -20.42
CA PRO A 104 -3.10 -4.18 -19.82
C PRO A 104 -2.82 -5.28 -20.85
N ASP A 105 -2.08 -6.30 -20.45
CA ASP A 105 -1.79 -7.50 -21.25
C ASP A 105 -2.42 -8.70 -20.54
N GLU A 106 -3.32 -9.42 -21.23
CA GLU A 106 -3.98 -10.58 -20.67
C GLU A 106 -3.04 -11.76 -20.34
N THR A 107 -1.83 -11.76 -20.90
CA THR A 107 -0.79 -12.77 -20.63
C THR A 107 0.16 -12.36 -19.51
N ALA A 108 0.17 -11.06 -19.13
CA ALA A 108 1.03 -10.57 -18.07
C ALA A 108 0.55 -11.04 -16.69
N PRO A 109 1.46 -11.39 -15.78
CA PRO A 109 1.10 -11.75 -14.41
C PRO A 109 0.62 -10.56 -13.59
N ILE A 110 1.02 -9.35 -13.96
CA ILE A 110 0.69 -8.10 -13.26
C ILE A 110 0.42 -6.96 -14.26
N TYR A 111 -0.46 -6.07 -13.86
CA TYR A 111 -0.64 -4.76 -14.44
C TYR A 111 -0.90 -3.75 -13.33
N ILE A 112 -0.03 -2.77 -13.18
CA ILE A 112 -0.10 -1.81 -12.06
C ILE A 112 -1.22 -0.76 -12.21
N GLY A 113 -1.98 -0.83 -13.30
CA GLY A 113 -3.12 0.04 -13.55
C GLY A 113 -2.79 1.32 -14.30
N LYS A 114 -3.84 2.07 -14.61
CA LYS A 114 -3.79 3.38 -15.27
C LYS A 114 -3.48 4.47 -14.24
N SER A 115 -2.73 5.49 -14.65
CA SER A 115 -2.55 6.70 -13.84
C SER A 115 -3.91 7.36 -13.56
N ILE A 116 -4.15 7.73 -12.31
CA ILE A 116 -5.21 8.65 -11.93
C ILE A 116 -4.67 10.08 -12.07
N CYS A 117 -3.47 10.29 -11.55
CA CYS A 117 -2.69 11.53 -11.58
C CYS A 117 -1.27 11.20 -11.07
N GLU A 118 -0.35 12.15 -11.16
CA GLU A 118 0.96 12.04 -10.52
C GLU A 118 0.82 12.02 -8.99
N TYR A 119 1.78 11.38 -8.30
CA TYR A 119 1.74 11.25 -6.83
C TYR A 119 1.62 12.61 -6.12
N MET A 120 2.35 13.61 -6.57
CA MET A 120 2.33 14.96 -5.97
C MET A 120 0.97 15.65 -6.18
N GLU A 121 0.28 15.40 -7.30
CA GLU A 121 -1.08 15.89 -7.56
C GLU A 121 -2.09 15.19 -6.66
N ALA A 122 -1.95 13.89 -6.45
CA ALA A 122 -2.77 13.11 -5.52
C ALA A 122 -2.64 13.64 -4.07
N LEU A 123 -1.42 13.95 -3.63
CA LEU A 123 -1.15 14.55 -2.33
C LEU A 123 -1.79 15.94 -2.20
N ALA A 124 -1.63 16.78 -3.22
CA ALA A 124 -2.21 18.12 -3.27
C ALA A 124 -3.75 18.09 -3.24
N ALA A 125 -4.37 17.13 -3.89
CA ALA A 125 -5.84 16.93 -3.87
C ALA A 125 -6.36 16.59 -2.46
N LEU A 126 -5.52 16.04 -1.57
CA LEU A 126 -5.85 15.82 -0.17
C LEU A 126 -5.68 17.07 0.70
N GLY A 127 -5.15 18.16 0.14
CA GLY A 127 -4.91 19.43 0.82
C GLY A 127 -3.53 19.55 1.47
N TYR A 128 -2.54 18.73 1.04
CA TYR A 128 -1.19 18.75 1.59
C TYR A 128 -0.16 19.05 0.50
N GLY A 129 0.82 19.90 0.85
CA GLY A 129 1.99 20.18 0.03
C GLY A 129 3.26 19.50 0.57
N PRO A 130 4.30 19.38 -0.25
CA PRO A 130 5.55 18.70 0.14
C PRO A 130 6.25 19.36 1.33
N GLU A 131 6.14 20.69 1.49
CA GLU A 131 6.76 21.43 2.59
C GLU A 131 6.12 21.15 3.96
N GLN A 132 4.89 20.63 3.98
CA GLN A 132 4.17 20.26 5.21
C GLN A 132 4.59 18.88 5.74
N VAL A 133 5.16 18.03 4.88
CA VAL A 133 5.59 16.69 5.25
C VAL A 133 6.87 16.78 6.09
N THR A 134 6.78 16.29 7.32
CA THR A 134 7.90 16.34 8.28
C THR A 134 8.66 15.03 8.38
N LYS A 135 8.00 13.92 8.08
CA LYS A 135 8.58 12.58 8.09
C LYS A 135 8.05 11.73 6.94
N ILE A 136 8.91 10.86 6.43
CA ILE A 136 8.55 9.77 5.52
C ILE A 136 9.04 8.48 6.16
N LEU A 137 8.16 7.49 6.26
CA LEU A 137 8.48 6.14 6.70
C LEU A 137 8.47 5.27 5.45
N LEU A 138 9.66 4.98 4.91
CA LEU A 138 9.79 4.19 3.70
C LEU A 138 9.72 2.70 4.06
N THR A 139 8.73 1.98 3.55
CA THR A 139 8.58 0.55 3.81
C THR A 139 9.73 -0.25 3.20
N HIS A 140 10.11 0.07 1.97
CA HIS A 140 11.25 -0.53 1.26
C HIS A 140 11.63 0.30 0.01
N LYS A 141 12.69 -0.11 -0.67
CA LYS A 141 13.36 0.67 -1.74
C LYS A 141 12.65 0.72 -3.09
N HIS A 142 11.69 -0.17 -3.40
CA HIS A 142 11.12 -0.25 -4.75
C HIS A 142 10.50 1.06 -5.23
N ALA A 143 10.51 1.27 -6.54
CA ALA A 143 10.22 2.56 -7.16
C ALA A 143 8.81 3.09 -6.91
N ASP A 144 7.83 2.22 -6.70
CA ASP A 144 6.45 2.58 -6.39
C ASP A 144 6.22 2.94 -4.91
N HIS A 145 7.27 2.84 -4.09
CA HIS A 145 7.32 3.28 -2.71
C HIS A 145 8.27 4.47 -2.52
N SER A 146 9.36 4.53 -3.28
CA SER A 146 10.46 5.50 -3.11
C SER A 146 10.54 6.59 -4.19
N GLY A 147 9.63 6.59 -5.17
CA GLY A 147 9.79 7.36 -6.40
C GLY A 147 9.87 8.88 -6.22
N GLU A 148 9.13 9.44 -5.27
CA GLU A 148 9.06 10.90 -5.03
C GLU A 148 9.82 11.36 -3.77
N LEU A 149 10.72 10.55 -3.20
CA LEU A 149 11.47 10.93 -1.98
C LEU A 149 12.17 12.29 -2.10
N ARG A 150 12.68 12.65 -3.29
CA ARG A 150 13.37 13.92 -3.54
C ARG A 150 12.46 15.14 -3.54
N SER A 151 11.16 14.94 -3.67
CA SER A 151 10.16 16.02 -3.74
C SER A 151 9.81 16.62 -2.36
N PHE A 152 10.37 16.08 -1.26
CA PHE A 152 10.04 16.46 0.11
C PHE A 152 11.23 17.11 0.85
N PRO A 153 11.46 18.41 0.66
CA PRO A 153 12.68 19.08 1.12
C PRO A 153 12.84 19.12 2.64
N ASN A 154 11.72 19.12 3.38
CA ASN A 154 11.71 19.26 4.84
C ASN A 154 11.57 17.92 5.56
N ALA A 155 11.28 16.82 4.85
CA ALA A 155 11.03 15.54 5.45
C ALA A 155 12.31 14.84 5.91
N ARG A 156 12.27 14.24 7.10
CA ARG A 156 13.23 13.21 7.51
C ARG A 156 12.73 11.86 7.02
N ILE A 157 13.57 11.16 6.25
CA ILE A 157 13.19 9.90 5.60
C ILE A 157 13.75 8.74 6.43
N TYR A 158 12.89 8.09 7.17
CA TYR A 158 13.23 6.91 7.99
C TYR A 158 13.24 5.66 7.11
N VAL A 159 14.36 5.00 7.07
CA VAL A 159 14.60 3.82 6.22
C VAL A 159 15.28 2.75 7.06
N ASN A 160 14.85 1.50 6.94
CA ASN A 160 15.58 0.38 7.52
C ASN A 160 17.05 0.41 7.05
N ALA A 161 17.97 0.32 7.99
CA ALA A 161 19.41 0.39 7.67
C ALA A 161 19.86 -0.66 6.63
N GLU A 162 19.15 -1.78 6.51
CA GLU A 162 19.42 -2.82 5.54
C GLU A 162 19.06 -2.44 4.08
N GLU A 163 18.27 -1.36 3.86
CA GLU A 163 18.01 -0.81 2.52
C GLU A 163 19.07 0.21 2.07
N ILE A 164 19.86 0.72 3.01
CA ILE A 164 20.86 1.76 2.71
C ILE A 164 21.94 1.19 1.79
N GLY A 165 22.25 1.96 0.73
CA GLY A 165 23.24 1.57 -0.28
C GLY A 165 22.64 0.98 -1.55
N SER A 166 21.32 0.82 -1.61
CA SER A 166 20.63 0.50 -2.86
C SER A 166 20.70 1.66 -3.85
N GLU A 167 20.62 1.37 -5.16
CA GLU A 167 20.69 2.42 -6.20
C GLU A 167 19.46 3.36 -6.14
N GLU A 168 18.30 2.86 -5.73
CA GLU A 168 17.07 3.62 -5.59
C GLU A 168 17.20 4.74 -4.54
N LEU A 169 17.97 4.47 -3.48
CA LEU A 169 18.17 5.40 -2.37
C LEU A 169 19.45 6.23 -2.50
N LYS A 170 20.18 6.03 -3.58
CA LYS A 170 21.42 6.78 -3.82
C LYS A 170 21.17 8.28 -3.92
N ASP A 171 21.99 9.05 -3.22
CA ASP A 171 21.94 10.51 -3.21
C ASP A 171 20.57 11.10 -2.76
N ILE A 172 19.74 10.32 -2.06
CA ILE A 172 18.53 10.84 -1.40
C ILE A 172 18.95 11.64 -0.17
N PRO A 173 18.57 12.91 -0.05
CA PRO A 173 18.88 13.72 1.13
C PRO A 173 18.03 13.31 2.36
N ASN A 174 18.49 13.67 3.55
CA ASN A 174 17.75 13.57 4.80
C ASN A 174 17.35 12.13 5.21
N ILE A 175 18.02 11.11 4.69
CA ILE A 175 17.84 9.72 5.14
C ILE A 175 18.27 9.58 6.60
N VAL A 176 17.44 8.90 7.37
CA VAL A 176 17.66 8.49 8.76
C VAL A 176 17.64 6.96 8.81
N PRO A 177 18.80 6.30 8.88
CA PRO A 177 18.86 4.86 9.06
C PRO A 177 18.17 4.43 10.36
N VAL A 178 17.37 3.38 10.32
CA VAL A 178 16.66 2.82 11.48
C VAL A 178 17.20 1.43 11.79
N GLU A 179 17.65 1.25 13.05
CA GLU A 179 18.23 0.00 13.57
C GLU A 179 17.24 -0.78 14.48
N PHE A 180 16.00 -0.28 14.64
CA PHE A 180 14.93 -0.91 15.43
C PHE A 180 15.31 -1.22 16.88
N THR A 181 15.84 -0.24 17.59
CA THR A 181 16.43 -0.43 18.93
C THR A 181 15.46 -0.32 20.11
N ASP A 182 14.17 -0.01 19.87
CA ASP A 182 13.19 0.14 20.95
C ASP A 182 12.66 -1.21 21.48
N GLY A 183 13.07 -2.31 20.82
CA GLY A 183 12.69 -3.67 21.23
C GLY A 183 11.32 -4.10 20.69
N PRO A 184 10.66 -5.08 21.33
CA PRO A 184 9.46 -5.68 20.79
C PRO A 184 8.25 -4.73 20.85
N TYR A 185 7.44 -4.79 19.78
CA TYR A 185 6.11 -4.18 19.73
C TYR A 185 5.09 -5.29 19.51
N HIS A 186 4.28 -5.57 20.52
CA HIS A 186 3.38 -6.74 20.54
C HIS A 186 4.14 -8.06 20.25
N ASN A 187 3.82 -8.73 19.15
CA ASN A 187 4.49 -9.96 18.71
C ASN A 187 5.60 -9.75 17.67
N PHE A 188 5.89 -8.50 17.32
CA PHE A 188 7.05 -8.16 16.49
C PHE A 188 8.26 -7.92 17.38
N PRO A 189 9.40 -8.60 17.11
CA PRO A 189 10.55 -8.53 18.01
C PRO A 189 11.34 -7.23 17.94
N GLU A 190 11.27 -6.53 16.80
CA GLU A 190 12.09 -5.37 16.47
C GLU A 190 11.22 -4.22 15.98
N SER A 191 11.29 -3.09 16.69
CA SER A 191 10.51 -1.90 16.39
C SER A 191 11.27 -0.61 16.69
N GLN A 192 10.76 0.49 16.12
CA GLN A 192 11.18 1.85 16.43
C GLN A 192 9.95 2.74 16.57
N LYS A 193 9.77 3.39 17.72
CA LYS A 193 8.75 4.42 17.89
C LYS A 193 9.15 5.69 17.15
N ILE A 194 8.34 6.13 16.20
CA ILE A 194 8.61 7.31 15.38
C ILE A 194 7.91 8.56 15.90
N ALA A 195 6.68 8.39 16.39
CA ALA A 195 5.87 9.43 17.01
C ALA A 195 4.89 8.79 17.98
N ASP A 196 4.07 9.62 18.64
CA ASP A 196 3.08 9.10 19.59
C ASP A 196 2.01 8.27 18.85
N GLY A 197 1.92 6.98 19.19
CA GLY A 197 1.04 6.02 18.53
C GLY A 197 1.50 5.61 17.12
N ILE A 198 2.74 5.92 16.70
CA ILE A 198 3.26 5.52 15.39
C ILE A 198 4.55 4.72 15.56
N TYR A 199 4.54 3.51 15.07
CA TYR A 199 5.62 2.54 15.17
C TYR A 199 6.06 2.07 13.78
N TYR A 200 7.36 2.03 13.57
CA TYR A 200 8.01 1.47 12.40
C TYR A 200 8.61 0.12 12.81
N ILE A 201 8.30 -0.93 12.07
CA ILE A 201 8.50 -2.31 12.48
C ILE A 201 9.26 -3.06 11.40
N LYS A 202 10.30 -3.79 11.80
CA LYS A 202 11.06 -4.64 10.89
C LYS A 202 10.22 -5.81 10.42
N ALA A 203 10.08 -5.96 9.10
CA ALA A 203 9.19 -6.92 8.45
C ALA A 203 9.85 -7.49 7.19
N LYS A 204 11.01 -8.11 7.33
CA LYS A 204 11.84 -8.66 6.25
C LYS A 204 11.11 -9.70 5.41
N GLY A 205 11.56 -9.87 4.20
CA GLY A 205 11.16 -10.95 3.31
C GLY A 205 10.98 -10.48 1.88
N HIS A 206 10.08 -9.56 1.61
CA HIS A 206 9.90 -8.95 0.28
C HIS A 206 11.20 -8.31 -0.20
N THR A 207 11.78 -7.44 0.61
CA THR A 207 13.20 -7.08 0.56
C THR A 207 13.87 -7.39 1.90
N ASN A 208 15.21 -7.39 1.93
CA ASN A 208 15.94 -7.59 3.18
C ASN A 208 15.67 -6.50 4.21
N GLY A 209 15.35 -5.29 3.76
CA GLY A 209 15.03 -4.17 4.62
C GLY A 209 13.54 -3.83 4.69
N ASN A 210 12.66 -4.65 4.13
CA ASN A 210 11.22 -4.37 4.18
C ASN A 210 10.75 -4.17 5.63
N SER A 211 9.87 -3.20 5.80
CA SER A 211 9.33 -2.75 7.08
C SER A 211 7.85 -2.44 6.93
N LEU A 212 7.11 -2.47 8.03
CA LEU A 212 5.72 -2.02 8.07
C LEU A 212 5.56 -0.86 9.08
N VAL A 213 4.48 -0.12 8.95
CA VAL A 213 4.12 0.96 9.88
C VAL A 213 2.80 0.63 10.55
N ILE A 214 2.71 0.85 11.87
CA ILE A 214 1.45 0.76 12.60
C ILE A 214 1.15 2.12 13.22
N ALA A 215 -0.06 2.65 12.96
CA ALA A 215 -0.60 3.80 13.66
C ALA A 215 -1.75 3.38 14.57
N GLU A 216 -1.67 3.77 15.85
CA GLU A 216 -2.70 3.51 16.87
C GLU A 216 -3.62 4.73 16.99
N ASP A 217 -4.87 4.61 16.59
CA ASP A 217 -5.85 5.69 16.75
C ASP A 217 -7.25 5.15 17.04
N GLY A 218 -7.92 5.75 18.00
CA GLY A 218 -9.31 5.44 18.32
C GLY A 218 -9.57 3.99 18.77
N GLY A 219 -8.54 3.28 19.25
CA GLY A 219 -8.62 1.87 19.63
C GLY A 219 -8.45 0.89 18.46
N LEU A 220 -8.11 1.39 17.28
CA LEU A 220 -7.77 0.61 16.09
C LEU A 220 -6.27 0.69 15.81
N PHE A 221 -5.76 -0.34 15.15
CA PHE A 221 -4.39 -0.42 14.62
C PHE A 221 -4.45 -0.35 13.10
N TYR A 222 -3.95 0.73 12.53
CA TYR A 222 -3.83 0.91 11.07
C TYR A 222 -2.48 0.37 10.64
N MET A 223 -2.45 -0.74 9.93
CA MET A 223 -1.23 -1.39 9.47
C MET A 223 -0.98 -1.08 8.00
N PHE A 224 0.11 -0.36 7.72
CA PHE A 224 0.60 -0.07 6.38
C PHE A 224 1.75 -1.04 6.12
N GLU A 225 1.51 -2.02 5.29
CA GLU A 225 2.30 -3.26 5.29
C GLU A 225 3.44 -3.29 4.26
N GLY A 226 3.53 -2.27 3.40
CA GLY A 226 4.43 -2.29 2.25
C GLY A 226 4.00 -3.38 1.26
N ASP A 227 4.88 -4.36 1.01
CA ASP A 227 4.66 -5.45 0.06
C ASP A 227 4.71 -6.83 0.71
N ILE A 228 4.22 -6.95 1.95
CA ILE A 228 4.05 -8.26 2.59
C ILE A 228 3.02 -9.09 1.82
N THR A 229 1.95 -8.41 1.33
CA THR A 229 0.98 -8.99 0.39
C THR A 229 0.65 -8.00 -0.73
N TYR A 230 0.24 -8.51 -1.88
CA TYR A 230 -0.28 -7.69 -2.98
C TYR A 230 -1.80 -7.57 -2.97
N VAL A 231 -2.47 -8.52 -2.32
CA VAL A 231 -3.94 -8.59 -2.20
C VAL A 231 -4.33 -9.22 -0.87
N ASP A 232 -5.49 -8.85 -0.34
CA ASP A 232 -6.01 -9.40 0.92
C ASP A 232 -6.24 -10.91 0.85
N GLU A 233 -6.54 -11.46 -0.35
CA GLU A 233 -6.72 -12.90 -0.56
C GLU A 233 -5.47 -13.71 -0.22
N ALA A 234 -4.28 -13.19 -0.48
CA ALA A 234 -3.03 -13.85 -0.10
C ALA A 234 -2.90 -13.91 1.43
N LEU A 235 -3.30 -12.84 2.13
CA LEU A 235 -3.33 -12.81 3.59
C LEU A 235 -4.34 -13.80 4.17
N TYR A 236 -5.57 -13.86 3.61
CA TYR A 236 -6.59 -14.85 4.02
C TYR A 236 -6.13 -16.28 3.78
N ALA A 237 -5.59 -16.57 2.60
CA ALA A 237 -5.08 -17.88 2.22
C ALA A 237 -3.77 -18.27 2.90
N ASN A 238 -3.12 -17.32 3.60
CA ASN A 238 -1.79 -17.51 4.19
C ASN A 238 -0.73 -17.91 3.15
N LYS A 239 -0.70 -17.20 2.02
CA LYS A 239 0.21 -17.46 0.90
C LYS A 239 1.16 -16.29 0.68
N LEU A 240 2.35 -16.58 0.17
CA LEU A 240 3.35 -15.60 -0.18
C LEU A 240 3.35 -15.31 -1.68
N SER A 241 3.67 -14.07 -2.04
CA SER A 241 3.89 -13.68 -3.43
C SER A 241 5.18 -14.29 -3.99
N LEU A 242 5.35 -14.21 -5.31
CA LEU A 242 6.60 -14.62 -5.98
C LEU A 242 7.77 -13.66 -5.74
N VAL A 243 7.52 -12.49 -5.15
CA VAL A 243 8.55 -11.45 -4.96
C VAL A 243 9.03 -11.47 -3.52
N PHE A 244 10.26 -11.92 -3.33
CA PHE A 244 10.95 -11.93 -2.03
C PHE A 244 12.46 -12.05 -2.24
N ASP A 245 13.21 -11.40 -1.37
CA ASP A 245 14.67 -11.59 -1.23
C ASP A 245 14.97 -12.82 -0.33
N ASP A 246 14.11 -13.05 0.68
CA ASP A 246 14.26 -14.14 1.65
C ASP A 246 12.89 -14.77 1.94
N LEU A 247 12.69 -15.98 1.44
CA LEU A 247 11.43 -16.72 1.57
C LEU A 247 11.11 -17.07 3.03
N GLN A 248 12.12 -17.45 3.83
CA GLN A 248 11.90 -17.80 5.22
C GLN A 248 11.51 -16.56 6.04
N ALA A 249 12.21 -15.46 5.84
CA ALA A 249 11.87 -14.19 6.50
C ALA A 249 10.47 -13.69 6.08
N ALA A 250 10.10 -13.82 4.80
CA ALA A 250 8.75 -13.50 4.31
C ALA A 250 7.68 -14.34 5.02
N ARG A 251 7.93 -15.64 5.20
CA ARG A 251 7.02 -16.54 5.93
C ARG A 251 6.88 -16.13 7.39
N GLU A 252 8.00 -15.87 8.08
CA GLU A 252 7.98 -15.42 9.48
C GLU A 252 7.26 -14.09 9.65
N THR A 253 7.46 -13.16 8.72
CA THR A 253 6.76 -11.86 8.71
C THR A 253 5.26 -12.05 8.51
N MET A 254 4.84 -12.87 7.54
CA MET A 254 3.43 -13.17 7.31
C MET A 254 2.77 -13.79 8.55
N ASP A 255 3.43 -14.73 9.20
CA ASP A 255 2.90 -15.39 10.39
C ASP A 255 2.74 -14.40 11.55
N ARG A 256 3.69 -13.47 11.74
CA ARG A 256 3.58 -12.39 12.74
C ARG A 256 2.46 -11.41 12.42
N VAL A 257 2.31 -11.01 11.17
CA VAL A 257 1.21 -10.13 10.74
C VAL A 257 -0.14 -10.79 11.01
N ARG A 258 -0.31 -12.04 10.62
CA ARG A 258 -1.56 -12.80 10.86
C ARG A 258 -1.84 -12.99 12.36
N GLU A 259 -0.80 -13.27 13.16
CA GLU A 259 -0.93 -13.36 14.62
C GLU A 259 -1.34 -12.01 15.24
N PHE A 260 -0.76 -10.90 14.78
CA PHE A 260 -1.12 -9.56 15.22
C PHE A 260 -2.59 -9.25 14.92
N ILE A 261 -3.04 -9.50 13.69
CA ILE A 261 -4.42 -9.29 13.25
C ILE A 261 -5.42 -10.09 14.10
N ARG A 262 -5.09 -11.34 14.48
CA ARG A 262 -5.95 -12.14 15.36
C ARG A 262 -6.08 -11.60 16.77
N LYS A 263 -5.09 -10.84 17.24
CA LYS A 263 -5.04 -10.32 18.61
C LYS A 263 -5.44 -8.86 18.75
N GLN A 264 -5.34 -8.09 17.65
CA GLN A 264 -5.54 -6.64 17.66
C GLN A 264 -6.55 -6.24 16.58
N PRO A 265 -7.47 -5.28 16.86
CA PRO A 265 -8.43 -4.79 15.88
C PRO A 265 -7.71 -3.97 14.80
N THR A 266 -7.26 -4.64 13.75
CA THR A 266 -6.37 -4.12 12.73
C THR A 266 -7.13 -3.75 11.46
N VAL A 267 -6.96 -2.51 11.00
CA VAL A 267 -7.32 -2.06 9.66
C VAL A 267 -6.10 -2.31 8.77
N TYR A 268 -6.21 -3.26 7.85
CA TYR A 268 -5.12 -3.63 6.95
C TYR A 268 -5.11 -2.73 5.73
N CYS A 269 -4.01 -2.03 5.50
CA CYS A 269 -3.87 -0.98 4.50
C CYS A 269 -2.80 -1.39 3.47
N GLY A 270 -3.18 -2.26 2.53
CA GLY A 270 -2.31 -2.72 1.46
C GLY A 270 -2.05 -1.64 0.40
N THR A 271 -0.86 -1.66 -0.19
CA THR A 271 -0.43 -0.70 -1.22
C THR A 271 -0.97 -1.04 -2.60
N HIS A 272 -1.10 -2.34 -2.90
CA HIS A 272 -1.32 -2.85 -4.26
C HIS A 272 -2.79 -3.19 -4.58
N THR A 273 -3.69 -3.05 -3.63
CA THR A 273 -5.09 -3.44 -3.80
C THR A 273 -6.06 -2.34 -3.36
N PRO A 274 -7.18 -2.13 -4.08
CA PRO A 274 -8.22 -1.20 -3.66
C PRO A 274 -8.75 -1.47 -2.24
N GLN A 275 -8.74 -2.73 -1.78
CA GLN A 275 -9.16 -3.06 -0.41
C GLN A 275 -8.40 -2.28 0.65
N GLY A 276 -7.12 -1.94 0.42
CA GLY A 276 -6.32 -1.16 1.36
C GLY A 276 -6.96 0.19 1.70
N TYR A 277 -7.32 1.00 0.71
CA TYR A 277 -7.99 2.28 0.96
C TYR A 277 -9.48 2.12 1.28
N GLU A 278 -10.18 1.11 0.73
CA GLU A 278 -11.57 0.81 1.06
C GLU A 278 -11.73 0.41 2.53
N SER A 279 -10.80 -0.39 3.06
CA SER A 279 -10.75 -0.77 4.47
C SER A 279 -10.43 0.41 5.38
N LEU A 280 -9.48 1.29 4.96
CA LEU A 280 -9.16 2.51 5.67
C LEU A 280 -10.39 3.45 5.78
N GLU A 281 -11.06 3.71 4.66
CA GLU A 281 -12.23 4.62 4.60
C GLU A 281 -13.41 4.08 5.44
N ALA A 282 -13.64 2.77 5.41
CA ALA A 282 -14.67 2.10 6.17
C ALA A 282 -14.27 1.80 7.63
N LYS A 283 -13.00 2.01 8.01
CA LYS A 283 -12.42 1.53 9.28
C LYS A 283 -12.72 0.05 9.52
N ARG A 284 -12.61 -0.75 8.45
CA ARG A 284 -12.93 -2.17 8.47
C ARG A 284 -11.80 -2.95 9.13
N VAL A 285 -12.11 -3.58 10.24
CA VAL A 285 -11.19 -4.49 10.91
C VAL A 285 -11.09 -5.78 10.10
N MET A 286 -9.86 -6.18 9.80
CA MET A 286 -9.55 -7.44 9.12
C MET A 286 -9.95 -8.63 9.99
N ASP A 287 -10.74 -9.53 9.43
CA ASP A 287 -11.11 -10.80 10.04
C ASP A 287 -10.62 -11.95 9.15
N LEU A 288 -9.58 -12.64 9.62
CA LEU A 288 -8.92 -13.71 8.84
C LEU A 288 -9.79 -14.96 8.67
N ASP A 289 -10.81 -15.13 9.51
CA ASP A 289 -11.68 -16.31 9.51
C ASP A 289 -12.97 -16.06 8.71
N ASN A 290 -13.30 -14.77 8.44
CA ASN A 290 -14.44 -14.35 7.65
C ASN A 290 -13.99 -13.40 6.52
N PRO A 291 -13.35 -13.91 5.46
CA PRO A 291 -12.81 -13.10 4.39
C PRO A 291 -13.93 -12.32 3.67
N VAL A 292 -13.64 -11.05 3.37
CA VAL A 292 -14.49 -10.25 2.49
C VAL A 292 -14.16 -10.64 1.05
N PRO A 293 -15.14 -11.15 0.27
CA PRO A 293 -14.87 -11.52 -1.11
C PRO A 293 -14.40 -10.31 -1.92
N THR A 294 -13.33 -10.46 -2.66
CA THR A 294 -12.90 -9.46 -3.64
C THR A 294 -13.81 -9.55 -4.83
N VAL A 295 -14.49 -8.46 -5.15
CA VAL A 295 -15.21 -8.39 -6.43
C VAL A 295 -14.15 -8.21 -7.52
N PHE A 296 -14.00 -9.25 -8.33
CA PHE A 296 -13.21 -9.16 -9.55
C PHE A 296 -14.07 -8.44 -10.59
N ASP A 297 -13.70 -7.21 -10.90
CA ASP A 297 -14.29 -6.49 -12.03
C ASP A 297 -13.62 -7.01 -13.32
N GLU A 298 -14.39 -7.27 -14.35
CA GLU A 298 -13.84 -7.61 -15.65
C GLU A 298 -12.86 -6.52 -16.08
N ILE A 299 -11.60 -6.92 -16.29
CA ILE A 299 -10.57 -6.01 -16.77
C ILE A 299 -10.82 -5.86 -18.27
N ASP A 300 -11.10 -4.64 -18.69
CA ASP A 300 -11.11 -4.30 -20.12
C ASP A 300 -9.66 -4.30 -20.64
N PHE A 301 -9.22 -5.44 -21.14
CA PHE A 301 -7.92 -5.55 -21.82
C PHE A 301 -7.87 -4.71 -23.10
N GLY A 302 -8.91 -3.93 -23.39
CA GLY A 302 -9.16 -3.31 -24.68
C GLY A 302 -9.39 -4.45 -25.69
N LYS A 303 -10.46 -4.45 -26.45
CA LYS A 303 -10.47 -5.27 -27.66
C LYS A 303 -9.17 -4.90 -28.36
N LYS A 304 -8.23 -5.87 -28.59
CA LYS A 304 -7.13 -5.63 -29.53
C LYS A 304 -7.79 -4.95 -30.71
N ALA A 305 -7.45 -3.70 -30.96
CA ALA A 305 -8.04 -2.98 -32.07
C ALA A 305 -7.82 -3.92 -33.24
N ASP A 306 -8.89 -4.45 -33.79
CA ASP A 306 -8.81 -5.40 -34.91
C ASP A 306 -7.90 -4.71 -35.91
N SER A 307 -6.66 -5.17 -36.00
CA SER A 307 -5.65 -4.53 -36.83
C SER A 307 -6.11 -4.59 -38.30
N GLY A 308 -7.16 -5.38 -38.56
CA GLY A 308 -7.59 -5.70 -39.91
C GLY A 308 -6.51 -6.40 -40.73
N LYS A 309 -5.36 -6.71 -40.08
CA LYS A 309 -4.22 -7.33 -40.76
C LYS A 309 -4.40 -8.83 -40.86
N TYR A 310 -3.95 -9.38 -41.95
CA TYR A 310 -3.96 -10.81 -42.22
C TYR A 310 -2.58 -11.28 -42.67
N VAL A 311 -2.14 -12.43 -42.16
CA VAL A 311 -0.83 -13.00 -42.47
C VAL A 311 -0.97 -14.27 -43.30
N CYS A 312 -0.27 -14.33 -44.41
CA CYS A 312 -0.19 -15.54 -45.22
C CYS A 312 0.59 -16.63 -44.49
N SER A 313 -0.07 -17.72 -44.17
CA SER A 313 0.54 -18.87 -43.47
C SER A 313 1.65 -19.59 -44.25
N VAL A 314 1.77 -19.31 -45.57
CA VAL A 314 2.77 -19.96 -46.43
C VAL A 314 4.05 -19.13 -46.55
N CYS A 315 3.97 -17.81 -46.66
CA CYS A 315 5.15 -16.98 -46.91
C CYS A 315 5.35 -15.82 -45.97
N GLY A 316 4.45 -15.66 -44.98
CA GLY A 316 4.54 -14.59 -43.96
C GLY A 316 4.23 -13.19 -44.52
N TYR A 317 3.67 -13.05 -45.72
CA TYR A 317 3.23 -11.75 -46.23
C TYR A 317 2.10 -11.23 -45.33
N VAL A 318 2.22 -9.97 -44.91
CA VAL A 318 1.20 -9.29 -44.11
C VAL A 318 0.36 -8.40 -45.04
N TYR A 319 -0.94 -8.63 -45.09
CA TYR A 319 -1.89 -7.69 -45.67
C TYR A 319 -2.28 -6.68 -44.60
N ASP A 320 -2.02 -5.42 -44.83
CA ASP A 320 -2.41 -4.31 -43.95
C ASP A 320 -3.40 -3.42 -44.70
N PRO A 321 -4.66 -3.27 -44.24
CA PRO A 321 -5.60 -2.37 -44.86
C PRO A 321 -5.10 -0.93 -45.07
N ALA A 322 -4.26 -0.44 -44.12
CA ALA A 322 -3.68 0.90 -44.20
C ALA A 322 -2.73 1.08 -45.38
N GLU A 323 -2.14 -0.01 -45.89
CA GLU A 323 -1.28 -0.01 -47.10
C GLU A 323 -2.05 -0.31 -48.39
N HIS A 324 -3.37 -0.51 -48.28
CA HIS A 324 -4.27 -0.91 -49.35
C HIS A 324 -5.54 -0.06 -49.38
N ASP A 325 -5.39 1.27 -49.32
CA ASP A 325 -6.47 2.28 -49.40
C ASP A 325 -7.63 2.06 -48.42
N GLY A 326 -7.35 1.41 -47.27
CA GLY A 326 -8.33 1.11 -46.21
C GLY A 326 -9.28 -0.07 -46.54
N VAL A 327 -9.03 -0.82 -47.62
CA VAL A 327 -9.86 -1.99 -47.99
C VAL A 327 -9.63 -3.11 -46.95
N ALA A 328 -10.70 -3.59 -46.32
CA ALA A 328 -10.60 -4.71 -45.41
C ALA A 328 -10.25 -6.01 -46.17
N PHE A 329 -9.48 -6.91 -45.51
CA PHE A 329 -9.09 -8.18 -46.15
C PHE A 329 -10.30 -9.02 -46.60
N GLU A 330 -11.37 -8.97 -45.82
CA GLU A 330 -12.63 -9.64 -46.08
C GLU A 330 -13.29 -9.18 -47.36
N ASP A 331 -13.16 -7.88 -47.68
CA ASP A 331 -13.78 -7.24 -48.86
C ASP A 331 -12.97 -7.44 -50.14
N LEU A 332 -11.80 -8.07 -50.06
CA LEU A 332 -11.03 -8.43 -51.27
C LEU A 332 -11.80 -9.44 -52.12
N PRO A 333 -11.69 -9.37 -53.47
CA PRO A 333 -12.31 -10.35 -54.36
C PRO A 333 -11.93 -11.80 -54.01
N ASP A 334 -12.82 -12.76 -54.25
CA ASP A 334 -12.58 -14.16 -53.95
C ASP A 334 -11.41 -14.77 -54.74
N ASP A 335 -11.13 -14.23 -55.92
CA ASP A 335 -10.01 -14.63 -56.74
C ASP A 335 -8.70 -13.91 -56.39
N TRP A 336 -8.69 -13.03 -55.39
CA TRP A 336 -7.47 -12.38 -54.90
C TRP A 336 -6.43 -13.40 -54.44
N ARG A 337 -5.18 -13.11 -54.74
CA ARG A 337 -4.03 -13.97 -54.41
C ARG A 337 -2.95 -13.20 -53.70
N CYS A 338 -2.25 -13.85 -52.82
CA CYS A 338 -1.08 -13.30 -52.13
C CYS A 338 -0.10 -12.69 -53.13
N PRO A 339 0.25 -11.41 -53.03
CA PRO A 339 1.18 -10.75 -53.96
C PRO A 339 2.53 -11.47 -54.03
N ARG A 340 2.97 -12.04 -52.91
CA ARG A 340 4.28 -12.68 -52.77
C ARG A 340 4.33 -14.12 -53.27
N CYS A 341 3.37 -14.97 -52.89
CA CYS A 341 3.43 -16.40 -53.17
C CYS A 341 2.23 -16.96 -53.96
N LYS A 342 1.31 -16.08 -54.39
CA LYS A 342 0.12 -16.39 -55.21
C LYS A 342 -0.89 -17.35 -54.53
N GLN A 343 -0.77 -17.59 -53.25
CA GLN A 343 -1.71 -18.41 -52.49
C GLN A 343 -3.07 -17.70 -52.31
N PRO A 344 -4.18 -18.46 -52.23
CA PRO A 344 -5.53 -17.88 -52.09
C PRO A 344 -5.76 -17.28 -50.69
N LYS A 345 -6.83 -16.45 -50.58
CA LYS A 345 -7.27 -15.84 -49.30
C LYS A 345 -7.38 -16.86 -48.15
N SER A 346 -7.80 -18.09 -48.44
CA SER A 346 -7.96 -19.17 -47.46
C SER A 346 -6.64 -19.60 -46.72
N LYS A 347 -5.50 -19.09 -47.19
CA LYS A 347 -4.19 -19.30 -46.56
C LYS A 347 -3.76 -18.15 -45.66
N PHE A 348 -4.64 -17.21 -45.42
CA PHE A 348 -4.38 -16.08 -44.53
C PHE A 348 -5.10 -16.26 -43.19
N ASN A 349 -4.39 -15.99 -42.14
CA ASN A 349 -4.91 -15.95 -40.77
C ASN A 349 -4.91 -14.49 -40.29
N LYS A 350 -5.91 -14.12 -39.51
CA LYS A 350 -5.97 -12.84 -38.86
C LYS A 350 -4.76 -12.68 -37.92
N ALA A 351 -4.10 -11.51 -37.93
CA ALA A 351 -2.89 -11.23 -37.18
C ALA A 351 -3.18 -10.79 -35.73
#